data_f660467414f13f769bcf1bf6dcc979f0
#
_entry.id   f660467414f13f769bcf1bf6dcc979f0
#
_cell.length_a   1.000
_cell.length_b   1.000
_cell.length_c   1.000
_cell.angle_alpha   90.00
_cell.angle_beta   90.00
_cell.angle_gamma   90.00
#
_symmetry.space_group_name_H-M   'P 1'
#
loop_
_entity.id
_entity.type
_entity.pdbx_description
1 polymer ?
#
loop_
_entity_poly.entity_id
_entity_poly.type
_entity_poly.pdbx_seq_one_letter_code
_entity_poly.pdbx_strand_id
1 'polypeptide(L)'
;MDTISLDVDSRTVMRKKVKALRRTGMIPLHLYGKNLPSQALQAESASVIRTVNQVGHNIPLYLRVDGSQDLDLVFVREIQHHPVTNRILHVDFYHV
;
A
#
# COMPACT_ATOMS: atom_id res chain seq x y z
N MET A 1 14.42 9.13 15.80
CA MET A 1 14.18 8.55 14.48
C MET A 1 12.70 8.65 14.15
N ASP A 2 12.42 9.21 13.02
CA ASP A 2 11.04 9.40 12.63
C ASP A 2 10.41 8.08 12.17
N THR A 3 9.27 7.76 12.76
CA THR A 3 8.53 6.57 12.36
C THR A 3 7.71 6.91 11.13
N ILE A 4 7.89 6.14 10.07
CA ILE A 4 7.13 6.31 8.83
C ILE A 4 5.90 5.41 8.91
N SER A 5 4.75 5.99 8.70
CA SER A 5 3.48 5.25 8.72
C SER A 5 2.60 5.65 7.55
N LEU A 6 1.73 4.74 7.16
CA LEU A 6 0.78 4.95 6.07
C LEU A 6 -0.60 4.47 6.52
N ASP A 7 -1.57 5.34 6.39
CA ASP A 7 -2.97 4.98 6.65
C ASP A 7 -3.55 4.31 5.42
N VAL A 8 -4.11 3.13 5.60
CA VAL A 8 -4.71 2.36 4.52
C VAL A 8 -6.09 1.88 4.95
N ASP A 9 -6.93 1.60 3.97
CA ASP A 9 -8.26 1.06 4.20
C ASP A 9 -8.35 -0.33 3.59
N SER A 10 -9.12 -1.21 4.24
CA SER A 10 -9.39 -2.51 3.63
C SER A 10 -10.27 -2.31 2.40
N ARG A 11 -9.98 -3.11 1.37
CA ARG A 11 -10.64 -2.98 0.07
C ARG A 11 -11.57 -4.16 -0.15
N THR A 12 -12.86 -3.86 -0.32
CA THR A 12 -13.87 -4.87 -0.64
C THR A 12 -14.26 -4.84 -2.13
N VAL A 13 -13.61 -3.97 -2.90
CA VAL A 13 -13.94 -3.76 -4.30
C VAL A 13 -13.48 -4.94 -5.15
N MET A 14 -14.37 -5.44 -6.01
CA MET A 14 -14.05 -6.52 -6.92
C MET A 14 -12.98 -6.08 -7.93
N ARG A 15 -12.25 -7.09 -8.47
CA ARG A 15 -11.14 -6.85 -9.40
C ARG A 15 -11.49 -5.90 -10.55
N LYS A 16 -12.67 -6.06 -11.12
CA LYS A 16 -13.11 -5.23 -12.26
C LYS A 16 -13.40 -3.78 -11.90
N LYS A 17 -13.50 -3.45 -10.61
CA LYS A 17 -13.73 -2.08 -10.16
C LYS A 17 -12.44 -1.35 -9.78
N VAL A 18 -11.28 -1.98 -9.94
CA VAL A 18 -10.00 -1.36 -9.60
C VAL A 18 -9.73 -0.12 -10.44
N LYS A 19 -10.16 -0.10 -11.70
CA LYS A 19 -10.00 1.08 -12.54
C LYS A 19 -10.78 2.28 -11.99
N ALA A 20 -11.98 2.05 -11.48
CA ALA A 20 -12.77 3.11 -10.86
C ALA A 20 -12.07 3.62 -9.58
N LEU A 21 -11.47 2.72 -8.82
CA LEU A 21 -10.70 3.07 -7.64
C LEU A 21 -9.56 4.02 -7.97
N ARG A 22 -8.81 3.73 -9.03
CA ARG A 22 -7.71 4.59 -9.47
C ARG A 22 -8.19 5.97 -9.91
N ARG A 23 -9.38 6.06 -10.50
CA ARG A 23 -9.94 7.35 -10.92
C ARG A 23 -10.25 8.27 -9.76
N THR A 24 -10.48 7.73 -8.57
CA THR A 24 -10.74 8.52 -7.38
C THR A 24 -9.46 8.90 -6.63
N GLY A 25 -8.29 8.59 -7.20
CA GLY A 25 -7.01 8.93 -6.59
C GLY A 25 -6.52 7.93 -5.57
N MET A 26 -7.11 6.73 -5.57
CA MET A 26 -6.69 5.65 -4.69
C MET A 26 -5.80 4.67 -5.43
N ILE A 27 -4.87 4.06 -4.71
CA ILE A 27 -3.97 3.03 -5.25
C ILE A 27 -4.29 1.71 -4.54
N PRO A 28 -4.51 0.62 -5.29
CA PRO A 28 -4.68 -0.69 -4.68
C PRO A 28 -3.36 -1.20 -4.10
N LEU A 29 -3.45 -1.79 -2.92
CA LEU A 29 -2.31 -2.33 -2.19
C LEU A 29 -2.62 -3.77 -1.81
N HIS A 30 -1.56 -4.57 -1.61
CA HIS A 30 -1.69 -5.91 -1.04
C HIS A 30 -0.72 -6.06 0.12
N LEU A 31 -1.17 -6.73 1.17
CA LEU A 31 -0.35 -7.05 2.33
C LEU A 31 -0.23 -8.57 2.41
N TYR A 32 1.00 -9.06 2.43
CA TYR A 32 1.32 -10.47 2.55
C TYR A 32 2.07 -10.73 3.84
N GLY A 33 1.97 -11.94 4.36
CA GLY A 33 2.74 -12.36 5.51
C GLY A 33 2.97 -13.86 5.46
N LYS A 34 3.98 -14.32 6.20
CA LYS A 34 4.38 -15.73 6.19
C LYS A 34 3.22 -16.64 6.58
N ASN A 35 2.45 -16.26 7.59
CA ASN A 35 1.32 -17.06 8.09
C ASN A 35 0.01 -16.31 7.99
N LEU A 36 -0.06 -15.27 7.14
CA LEU A 36 -1.24 -14.45 7.00
C LEU A 36 -1.78 -14.56 5.58
N PRO A 37 -3.10 -14.63 5.41
CA PRO A 37 -3.67 -14.53 4.08
C PRO A 37 -3.39 -13.16 3.49
N SER A 38 -3.28 -13.07 2.17
CA SER A 38 -3.09 -11.78 1.53
C SER A 38 -4.33 -10.91 1.77
N GLN A 39 -4.10 -9.64 2.04
CA GLN A 39 -5.17 -8.68 2.28
C GLN A 39 -5.16 -7.62 1.18
N ALA A 40 -6.33 -7.33 0.64
CA ALA A 40 -6.50 -6.27 -0.34
C ALA A 40 -6.77 -4.97 0.39
N LEU A 41 -5.94 -3.96 0.13
CA LEU A 41 -6.01 -2.67 0.79
C LEU A 41 -6.03 -1.56 -0.25
N GLN A 42 -6.28 -0.34 0.18
CA GLN A 42 -6.23 0.84 -0.67
C GLN A 42 -5.76 2.04 0.14
N ALA A 43 -5.14 3.00 -0.53
CA ALA A 43 -4.72 4.24 0.11
C ALA A 43 -4.67 5.37 -0.92
N GLU A 44 -4.69 6.60 -0.42
CA GLU A 44 -4.60 7.78 -1.27
C GLU A 44 -3.26 7.81 -2.01
N SER A 45 -3.29 8.10 -3.31
CA SER A 45 -2.09 8.03 -4.14
C SER A 45 -0.98 8.97 -3.65
N ALA A 46 -1.31 10.18 -3.24
CA ALA A 46 -0.32 11.13 -2.75
C ALA A 46 0.41 10.59 -1.52
N SER A 47 -0.33 9.98 -0.60
CA SER A 47 0.25 9.38 0.61
C SER A 47 1.14 8.20 0.27
N VAL A 48 0.70 7.34 -0.66
CA VAL A 48 1.48 6.18 -1.09
C VAL A 48 2.79 6.61 -1.75
N ILE A 49 2.73 7.56 -2.68
CA ILE A 49 3.91 8.05 -3.39
C ILE A 49 4.91 8.63 -2.40
N ARG A 50 4.45 9.46 -1.48
CA ARG A 50 5.32 10.07 -0.46
C ARG A 50 6.00 9.01 0.40
N THR A 51 5.23 8.05 0.87
CA THR A 51 5.73 6.99 1.74
C THR A 51 6.74 6.11 1.01
N VAL A 52 6.41 5.69 -0.21
CA VAL A 52 7.30 4.82 -1.00
C VAL A 52 8.62 5.53 -1.30
N ASN A 53 8.57 6.83 -1.60
CA ASN A 53 9.79 7.60 -1.86
C ASN A 53 10.67 7.74 -0.61
N GLN A 54 10.07 7.72 0.57
CA GLN A 54 10.81 7.79 1.83
C GLN A 54 11.46 6.47 2.23
N VAL A 55 10.74 5.36 2.04
CA VAL A 55 11.20 4.07 2.55
C VAL A 55 11.96 3.24 1.51
N GLY A 56 11.64 3.36 0.23
CA GLY A 56 12.19 2.46 -0.77
C GLY A 56 11.91 1.01 -0.41
N HIS A 57 12.89 0.12 -0.64
CA HIS A 57 12.78 -1.31 -0.31
C HIS A 57 13.54 -1.69 0.96
N ASN A 58 14.28 -0.77 1.57
CA ASN A 58 15.22 -1.08 2.63
C ASN A 58 14.74 -0.67 4.02
N ILE A 59 13.77 0.24 4.09
CA ILE A 59 13.31 0.79 5.36
C ILE A 59 11.90 0.29 5.62
N PRO A 60 11.64 -0.28 6.82
CA PRO A 60 10.28 -0.71 7.16
C PRO A 60 9.38 0.49 7.46
N LEU A 61 8.09 0.27 7.32
CA LEU A 61 7.09 1.27 7.67
C LEU A 61 5.94 0.59 8.41
N TYR A 62 5.11 1.39 9.04
CA TYR A 62 3.93 0.90 9.74
C TYR A 62 2.69 1.17 8.91
N LEU A 63 1.83 0.16 8.78
CA LEU A 63 0.51 0.31 8.17
C LEU A 63 -0.54 0.42 9.25
N ARG A 64 -1.41 1.41 9.14
CA ARG A 64 -2.60 1.53 9.97
C ARG A 64 -3.80 1.20 9.10
N VAL A 65 -4.44 0.07 9.38
CA VAL A 65 -5.56 -0.42 8.59
C VAL A 65 -6.87 0.05 9.22
N ASP A 66 -7.71 0.74 8.45
CA ASP A 66 -9.04 1.20 8.85
C ASP A 66 -9.03 2.02 10.15
N GLY A 67 -7.97 2.80 10.37
CA GLY A 67 -7.87 3.64 11.56
C GLY A 67 -7.58 2.88 12.85
N SER A 68 -7.14 1.62 12.74
CA SER A 68 -6.82 0.79 13.89
C SER A 68 -5.68 1.39 14.71
N GLN A 69 -5.71 1.14 16.02
CA GLN A 69 -4.60 1.54 16.90
C GLN A 69 -3.42 0.59 16.76
N ASP A 70 -3.65 -0.61 16.24
CA ASP A 70 -2.59 -1.58 16.01
C ASP A 70 -1.91 -1.27 14.69
N LEU A 71 -0.58 -1.19 14.72
CA LEU A 71 0.23 -0.91 13.54
C LEU A 71 0.95 -2.17 13.10
N ASP A 72 0.95 -2.42 11.79
CA ASP A 72 1.65 -3.56 11.20
C ASP A 72 2.98 -3.08 10.61
N LEU A 73 4.07 -3.70 11.04
CA LEU A 73 5.40 -3.38 10.50
C LEU A 73 5.60 -4.17 9.21
N VAL A 74 5.84 -3.45 8.13
CA VAL A 74 5.93 -4.05 6.80
C VAL A 74 7.09 -3.46 6.01
N PHE A 75 7.52 -4.20 4.98
CA PHE A 75 8.45 -3.71 3.95
C PHE A 75 7.73 -3.61 2.61
N VAL A 76 8.18 -2.69 1.78
CA VAL A 76 7.74 -2.64 0.39
C VAL A 76 8.38 -3.81 -0.35
N ARG A 77 7.55 -4.71 -0.87
CA ARG A 77 8.02 -5.88 -1.61
C ARG A 77 8.16 -5.59 -3.09
N GLU A 78 7.13 -4.99 -3.68
CA GLU A 78 7.11 -4.70 -5.09
C GLU A 78 6.27 -3.45 -5.36
N ILE A 79 6.71 -2.66 -6.34
CA ILE A 79 5.98 -1.49 -6.81
C ILE A 79 5.77 -1.68 -8.31
N GLN A 80 4.51 -1.64 -8.75
CA GLN A 80 4.19 -1.72 -10.17
C GLN A 80 3.92 -0.33 -10.72
N HIS A 81 4.62 0.02 -11.78
CA HIS A 81 4.49 1.32 -12.45
C HIS A 81 3.87 1.14 -13.83
N HIS A 82 3.14 2.17 -14.26
CA HIS A 82 2.69 2.23 -15.63
C HIS A 82 3.91 2.46 -16.55
N PRO A 83 4.03 1.67 -17.63
CA PRO A 83 5.25 1.73 -18.46
C PRO A 83 5.45 3.06 -19.19
N VAL A 84 4.38 3.81 -19.45
CA VAL A 84 4.46 5.08 -20.18
C VAL A 84 4.49 6.26 -19.21
N THR A 85 3.56 6.32 -18.26
CA THR A 85 3.42 7.48 -17.38
C THR A 85 4.22 7.38 -16.10
N ASN A 86 4.75 6.19 -15.80
CA ASN A 86 5.47 5.89 -14.56
C ASN A 86 4.64 6.08 -13.28
N ARG A 87 3.32 6.14 -13.42
CA ARG A 87 2.43 6.22 -12.26
C ARG A 87 2.41 4.90 -11.51
N ILE A 88 2.35 4.97 -10.19
CA ILE A 88 2.24 3.76 -9.37
C ILE A 88 0.86 3.15 -9.56
N LEU A 89 0.82 1.90 -10.00
CA LEU A 89 -0.43 1.16 -10.22
C LEU A 89 -0.79 0.29 -9.03
N HIS A 90 0.20 -0.22 -8.31
CA HIS A 90 0.00 -1.19 -7.25
C HIS A 90 1.26 -1.27 -6.40
N VAL A 91 1.10 -1.52 -5.10
CA VAL A 91 2.22 -1.74 -4.18
C VAL A 91 1.94 -2.98 -3.36
N ASP A 92 2.92 -3.87 -3.28
CA ASP A 92 2.87 -5.05 -2.42
C ASP A 92 3.71 -4.80 -1.18
N PHE A 93 3.13 -5.06 -0.03
CA PHE A 93 3.82 -4.99 1.25
C PHE A 93 3.96 -6.39 1.84
N TYR A 94 5.07 -6.63 2.51
CA TYR A 94 5.32 -7.88 3.21
C TYR A 94 5.41 -7.61 4.71
N HIS A 95 4.58 -8.31 5.47
CA HIS A 95 4.54 -8.19 6.93
C HIS A 95 5.74 -8.90 7.54
N VAL A 96 6.44 -8.18 8.37
CA VAL A 96 7.64 -8.71 9.04
C VAL A 96 7.28 -9.66 10.18
#